data_cff7875f8ada96261a7d6f8096e73cda
#
_entry.id   cff7875f8ada96261a7d6f8096e73cda
#
_cell.length_a   1.000
_cell.length_b   1.000
_cell.length_c   1.000
_cell.angle_alpha   90.00
_cell.angle_beta   90.00
_cell.angle_gamma   90.00
#
_symmetry.space_group_name_H-M   'P 1'
#
loop_
_entity.id
_entity.type
_entity.pdbx_description
1 polymer ?
#
loop_
_entity_poly.entity_id
_entity_poly.type
_entity_poly.pdbx_seq_one_letter_code
_entity_poly.pdbx_strand_id
1 'polypeptide(L)'
;MERLIIINGELILPTGIETNKIMVCRNGKIEQIVSSEAYIPQADDRIIDANQQYVSPGFIDIHVHGGGGHDFMDGTVEAFLGVAETHARYGTTAMVPTTLTSTNEELMTTFAVYQKAKSLNKKGAQFIGLHLEGPYFSPKQRGAQDPNHLKTPHPDEYNTILEASQDIVRWSIAPELAGAVELGEKLNSCHILPSIAHTDAIYEEVVKAYEAGYTHITHLYSAMSTITRRNAYRYAGVVEAAYLIDGMTVEIIADGIHLPKPLLQFVYKLSLIHISEPT
;
A
#
# COMPACT_ATOMS: atom_id res chain seq x y z
N MET A 1 -28.06 17.85 5.49
CA MET A 1 -27.08 16.78 5.13
C MET A 1 -26.59 17.10 3.73
N GLU A 2 -25.29 17.24 3.56
CA GLU A 2 -24.72 17.64 2.26
C GLU A 2 -24.98 16.51 1.23
N ARG A 3 -25.61 16.90 0.11
CA ARG A 3 -25.89 16.02 -1.02
C ARG A 3 -25.08 16.52 -2.22
N LEU A 4 -24.12 15.71 -2.67
CA LEU A 4 -23.24 16.02 -3.78
C LEU A 4 -23.69 15.24 -5.02
N ILE A 5 -23.84 15.95 -6.13
CA ILE A 5 -24.32 15.42 -7.39
C ILE A 5 -23.23 15.60 -8.45
N ILE A 6 -22.81 14.51 -9.07
CA ILE A 6 -21.88 14.57 -10.20
C ILE A 6 -22.66 14.29 -11.48
N ILE A 7 -22.59 15.24 -12.42
CA ILE A 7 -23.28 15.20 -13.72
C ILE A 7 -22.27 15.22 -14.86
N ASN A 8 -22.71 14.84 -16.06
CA ASN A 8 -21.94 14.91 -17.31
C ASN A 8 -20.56 14.21 -17.23
N GLY A 9 -20.45 13.14 -16.44
CA GLY A 9 -19.21 12.36 -16.33
C GLY A 9 -19.29 11.03 -17.08
N GLU A 10 -18.12 10.53 -17.49
CA GLU A 10 -17.94 9.14 -17.92
C GLU A 10 -17.56 8.31 -16.67
N LEU A 11 -18.56 7.62 -16.09
CA LEU A 11 -18.39 6.90 -14.83
C LEU A 11 -17.65 5.59 -15.07
N ILE A 12 -16.49 5.42 -14.45
CA ILE A 12 -15.73 4.16 -14.46
C ILE A 12 -16.27 3.26 -13.35
N LEU A 13 -17.03 2.25 -13.74
CA LEU A 13 -17.67 1.28 -12.85
C LEU A 13 -17.08 -0.12 -13.08
N PRO A 14 -17.30 -1.09 -12.18
CA PRO A 14 -16.86 -2.48 -12.37
C PRO A 14 -17.43 -3.10 -13.64
N THR A 15 -18.60 -2.65 -14.11
CA THR A 15 -19.27 -3.11 -15.32
C THR A 15 -18.75 -2.48 -16.62
N GLY A 16 -17.89 -1.46 -16.52
CA GLY A 16 -17.36 -0.69 -17.64
C GLY A 16 -17.59 0.81 -17.48
N ILE A 17 -17.42 1.56 -18.59
CA ILE A 17 -17.65 3.01 -18.62
C ILE A 17 -19.10 3.28 -18.97
N GLU A 18 -19.80 3.99 -18.07
CA GLU A 18 -21.19 4.38 -18.28
C GLU A 18 -21.31 5.90 -18.47
N THR A 19 -22.07 6.31 -19.49
CA THR A 19 -22.40 7.71 -19.82
C THR A 19 -23.88 7.99 -19.53
N ASN A 20 -24.28 9.26 -19.56
CA ASN A 20 -25.67 9.69 -19.28
C ASN A 20 -26.20 9.23 -17.91
N LYS A 21 -25.29 9.13 -16.96
CA LYS A 21 -25.59 8.82 -15.55
C LYS A 21 -25.29 10.01 -14.65
N ILE A 22 -26.01 10.07 -13.57
CA ILE A 22 -25.78 11.01 -12.47
C ILE A 22 -25.44 10.21 -11.23
N MET A 23 -24.30 10.55 -10.61
CA MET A 23 -23.91 10.00 -9.33
C MET A 23 -24.38 10.89 -8.20
N VAL A 24 -25.16 10.34 -7.30
CA VAL A 24 -25.65 11.02 -6.10
C VAL A 24 -24.87 10.51 -4.90
N CYS A 25 -24.17 11.43 -4.24
CA CYS A 25 -23.45 11.13 -3.00
C CYS A 25 -24.14 11.85 -1.82
N ARG A 26 -24.19 11.16 -0.69
CA ARG A 26 -24.69 11.70 0.56
C ARG A 26 -23.76 11.34 1.71
N ASN A 27 -23.36 12.32 2.50
CA ASN A 27 -22.47 12.14 3.64
C ASN A 27 -21.16 11.37 3.28
N GLY A 28 -20.56 11.72 2.11
CA GLY A 28 -19.30 11.12 1.65
C GLY A 28 -19.41 9.70 1.08
N LYS A 29 -20.62 9.18 0.86
CA LYS A 29 -20.85 7.86 0.25
C LYS A 29 -21.69 7.99 -1.02
N ILE A 30 -21.45 7.12 -2.00
CA ILE A 30 -22.33 6.97 -3.17
C ILE A 30 -23.65 6.38 -2.66
N GLU A 31 -24.72 7.15 -2.82
CA GLU A 31 -26.09 6.75 -2.44
C GLU A 31 -26.74 5.99 -3.60
N GLN A 32 -26.61 6.53 -4.81
CA GLN A 32 -27.16 5.91 -6.02
C GLN A 32 -26.48 6.43 -7.29
N ILE A 33 -26.58 5.66 -8.36
CA ILE A 33 -26.25 6.06 -9.72
C ILE A 33 -27.51 5.86 -10.55
N VAL A 34 -28.03 6.94 -11.15
CA VAL A 34 -29.30 6.94 -11.87
C VAL A 34 -29.11 7.45 -13.29
N SER A 35 -30.05 7.18 -14.20
CA SER A 35 -30.05 7.85 -15.50
C SER A 35 -30.35 9.34 -15.33
N SER A 36 -29.84 10.16 -16.25
CA SER A 36 -30.09 11.62 -16.22
C SER A 36 -31.57 11.98 -16.21
N GLU A 37 -32.40 11.15 -16.85
CA GLU A 37 -33.85 11.31 -16.93
C GLU A 37 -34.56 10.95 -15.63
N ALA A 38 -33.99 10.07 -14.83
CA ALA A 38 -34.57 9.62 -13.57
C ALA A 38 -34.12 10.49 -12.36
N TYR A 39 -33.18 11.39 -12.58
CA TYR A 39 -32.68 12.26 -11.52
C TYR A 39 -33.71 13.34 -11.13
N ILE A 40 -33.97 13.46 -9.83
CA ILE A 40 -34.85 14.49 -9.26
C ILE A 40 -33.99 15.46 -8.46
N PRO A 41 -33.81 16.73 -8.96
CA PRO A 41 -33.06 17.76 -8.26
C PRO A 41 -33.70 18.12 -6.91
N GLN A 42 -32.85 18.46 -5.94
CA GLN A 42 -33.24 18.97 -4.63
C GLN A 42 -32.60 20.36 -4.41
N ALA A 43 -33.22 21.19 -3.58
CA ALA A 43 -32.78 22.56 -3.36
C ALA A 43 -31.39 22.69 -2.72
N ASP A 44 -30.94 21.64 -1.99
CA ASP A 44 -29.64 21.56 -1.31
C ASP A 44 -28.59 20.77 -2.09
N ASP A 45 -28.85 20.46 -3.36
CA ASP A 45 -27.90 19.77 -4.21
C ASP A 45 -26.67 20.62 -4.54
N ARG A 46 -25.50 20.14 -4.15
CA ARG A 46 -24.22 20.69 -4.62
C ARG A 46 -23.81 19.94 -5.88
N ILE A 47 -23.85 20.63 -7.01
CA ILE A 47 -23.58 20.02 -8.31
C ILE A 47 -22.10 20.19 -8.69
N ILE A 48 -21.47 19.10 -9.14
CA ILE A 48 -20.21 19.10 -9.86
C ILE A 48 -20.49 18.65 -11.29
N ASP A 49 -20.22 19.51 -12.26
CA ASP A 49 -20.22 19.15 -13.68
C ASP A 49 -18.83 18.57 -14.02
N ALA A 50 -18.79 17.31 -14.39
CA ALA A 50 -17.55 16.63 -14.76
C ALA A 50 -17.11 16.97 -16.20
N ASN A 51 -17.88 17.77 -16.96
CA ASN A 51 -17.52 18.24 -18.30
C ASN A 51 -17.03 17.10 -19.22
N GLN A 52 -17.69 15.97 -19.22
CA GLN A 52 -17.34 14.78 -20.03
C GLN A 52 -15.98 14.15 -19.65
N GLN A 53 -15.46 14.48 -18.47
CA GLN A 53 -14.25 13.84 -17.95
C GLN A 53 -14.61 12.51 -17.28
N TYR A 54 -13.60 11.65 -17.14
CA TYR A 54 -13.75 10.43 -16.36
C TYR A 54 -14.02 10.72 -14.89
N VAL A 55 -14.94 9.96 -14.32
CA VAL A 55 -15.24 9.95 -12.89
C VAL A 55 -14.96 8.54 -12.40
N SER A 56 -13.96 8.37 -11.57
CA SER A 56 -13.52 7.09 -11.03
C SER A 56 -13.51 7.11 -9.50
N PRO A 57 -13.49 5.93 -8.85
CA PRO A 57 -13.03 5.86 -7.46
C PRO A 57 -11.66 6.50 -7.31
N GLY A 58 -11.41 7.15 -6.17
CA GLY A 58 -10.09 7.67 -5.87
C GLY A 58 -9.08 6.53 -5.65
N PHE A 59 -7.82 6.79 -5.98
CA PHE A 59 -6.75 5.82 -5.75
C PHE A 59 -6.47 5.65 -4.26
N ILE A 60 -6.08 4.44 -3.88
CA ILE A 60 -5.59 4.09 -2.55
C ILE A 60 -4.11 3.75 -2.68
N ASP A 61 -3.25 4.56 -2.07
CA ASP A 61 -1.81 4.34 -2.07
C ASP A 61 -1.40 3.62 -0.78
N ILE A 62 -0.94 2.38 -0.92
CA ILE A 62 -0.59 1.52 0.22
C ILE A 62 0.90 1.52 0.55
N HIS A 63 1.72 2.27 -0.21
CA HIS A 63 3.15 2.37 0.00
C HIS A 63 3.68 3.71 -0.50
N VAL A 64 3.87 4.65 0.40
CA VAL A 64 4.31 6.01 0.06
C VAL A 64 5.16 6.59 1.19
N HIS A 65 6.35 7.07 0.84
CA HIS A 65 7.29 7.70 1.79
C HIS A 65 7.11 9.20 1.91
N GLY A 66 6.73 9.85 0.81
CA GLY A 66 6.63 11.30 0.81
C GLY A 66 6.08 11.86 -0.50
N GLY A 67 6.11 13.18 -0.61
CA GLY A 67 5.66 13.92 -1.79
C GLY A 67 5.62 15.42 -1.54
N GLY A 68 5.66 16.22 -2.61
CA GLY A 68 5.58 17.67 -2.49
C GLY A 68 6.73 18.33 -1.72
N GLY A 69 7.90 17.69 -1.66
CA GLY A 69 9.07 18.17 -0.94
C GLY A 69 9.09 17.79 0.55
N HIS A 70 8.21 16.87 0.98
CA HIS A 70 8.12 16.34 2.35
C HIS A 70 8.26 14.83 2.38
N ASP A 71 8.74 14.31 3.54
CA ASP A 71 8.84 12.91 3.85
C ASP A 71 8.12 12.60 5.18
N PHE A 72 7.55 11.42 5.34
CA PHE A 72 6.90 11.05 6.60
C PHE A 72 7.90 10.90 7.75
N MET A 73 9.19 10.68 7.44
CA MET A 73 10.27 10.64 8.42
C MET A 73 10.79 12.04 8.82
N ASP A 74 10.26 13.14 8.24
CA ASP A 74 10.57 14.52 8.68
C ASP A 74 10.09 14.81 10.13
N GLY A 75 9.24 13.95 10.68
CA GLY A 75 8.78 14.01 12.06
C GLY A 75 7.92 15.24 12.38
N THR A 76 7.23 15.83 11.39
CA THR A 76 6.38 17.00 11.56
C THR A 76 4.96 16.79 11.02
N VAL A 77 3.98 17.44 11.65
CA VAL A 77 2.58 17.41 11.17
C VAL A 77 2.45 18.04 9.79
N GLU A 78 3.19 19.10 9.56
CA GLU A 78 3.24 19.84 8.30
C GLU A 78 3.67 18.93 7.14
N ALA A 79 4.67 18.08 7.36
CA ALA A 79 5.13 17.11 6.35
C ALA A 79 4.03 16.10 6.01
N PHE A 80 3.40 15.49 7.01
CA PHE A 80 2.29 14.56 6.80
C PHE A 80 1.14 15.19 5.99
N LEU A 81 0.72 16.40 6.38
CA LEU A 81 -0.36 17.11 5.68
C LEU A 81 0.06 17.51 4.27
N GLY A 82 1.30 17.97 4.08
CA GLY A 82 1.84 18.35 2.78
C GLY A 82 1.87 17.17 1.79
N VAL A 83 2.32 15.99 2.24
CA VAL A 83 2.27 14.76 1.44
C VAL A 83 0.84 14.41 1.08
N ALA A 84 -0.08 14.39 2.06
CA ALA A 84 -1.47 14.04 1.83
C ALA A 84 -2.17 14.98 0.81
N GLU A 85 -1.95 16.29 0.93
CA GLU A 85 -2.48 17.27 -0.02
C GLU A 85 -1.88 17.13 -1.41
N THR A 86 -0.58 16.84 -1.51
CA THR A 86 0.09 16.63 -2.79
C THR A 86 -0.51 15.44 -3.52
N HIS A 87 -0.61 14.29 -2.86
CA HIS A 87 -1.18 13.09 -3.46
C HIS A 87 -2.65 13.23 -3.83
N ALA A 88 -3.43 13.95 -3.01
CA ALA A 88 -4.85 14.23 -3.32
C ALA A 88 -5.03 14.99 -4.64
N ARG A 89 -4.12 15.90 -4.99
CA ARG A 89 -4.15 16.63 -6.26
C ARG A 89 -3.98 15.73 -7.49
N TYR A 90 -3.40 14.54 -7.31
CA TYR A 90 -3.20 13.55 -8.37
C TYR A 90 -4.15 12.36 -8.28
N GLY A 91 -5.22 12.47 -7.46
CA GLY A 91 -6.30 11.50 -7.42
C GLY A 91 -6.19 10.43 -6.33
N THR A 92 -5.16 10.45 -5.48
CA THR A 92 -5.10 9.59 -4.30
C THR A 92 -6.04 10.11 -3.23
N THR A 93 -7.02 9.32 -2.82
CA THR A 93 -8.02 9.73 -1.81
C THR A 93 -7.77 9.09 -0.45
N ALA A 94 -7.01 7.99 -0.40
CA ALA A 94 -6.58 7.35 0.83
C ALA A 94 -5.14 6.86 0.69
N MET A 95 -4.39 6.83 1.80
CA MET A 95 -3.00 6.39 1.78
C MET A 95 -2.58 5.76 3.10
N VAL A 96 -1.56 4.93 2.99
CA VAL A 96 -0.86 4.32 4.13
C VAL A 96 0.55 4.90 4.19
N PRO A 97 0.78 5.97 4.99
CA PRO A 97 2.12 6.51 5.23
C PRO A 97 3.11 5.41 5.60
N THR A 98 4.25 5.40 4.92
CA THR A 98 5.27 4.36 5.05
C THR A 98 6.52 4.92 5.70
N THR A 99 6.98 4.24 6.77
CA THR A 99 8.23 4.59 7.44
C THR A 99 9.44 4.03 6.69
N LEU A 100 10.63 4.49 7.05
CA LEU A 100 11.91 3.88 6.68
C LEU A 100 12.55 3.23 7.90
N THR A 101 13.55 2.38 7.65
CA THR A 101 14.43 1.85 8.69
C THR A 101 15.10 3.00 9.44
N SER A 102 14.84 3.09 10.75
CA SER A 102 15.29 4.19 11.61
C SER A 102 15.50 3.70 13.06
N THR A 103 15.76 4.64 13.96
CA THR A 103 15.79 4.35 15.39
C THR A 103 14.37 4.15 15.95
N ASN A 104 14.26 3.44 17.06
CA ASN A 104 12.97 3.30 17.75
C ASN A 104 12.41 4.66 18.22
N GLU A 105 13.27 5.61 18.58
CA GLU A 105 12.87 6.97 19.00
C GLU A 105 12.22 7.75 17.84
N GLU A 106 12.81 7.70 16.65
CA GLU A 106 12.24 8.31 15.43
C GLU A 106 10.91 7.65 15.06
N LEU A 107 10.82 6.32 15.16
CA LEU A 107 9.58 5.60 14.92
C LEU A 107 8.47 6.01 15.91
N MET A 108 8.76 6.11 17.19
CA MET A 108 7.80 6.58 18.20
C MET A 108 7.36 8.02 17.95
N THR A 109 8.28 8.88 17.51
CA THR A 109 7.97 10.25 17.09
C THR A 109 7.01 10.24 15.89
N THR A 110 7.27 9.41 14.89
CA THR A 110 6.40 9.24 13.71
C THR A 110 4.98 8.81 14.10
N PHE A 111 4.83 7.89 15.06
CA PHE A 111 3.51 7.48 15.56
C PHE A 111 2.74 8.64 16.20
N ALA A 112 3.40 9.42 17.06
CA ALA A 112 2.78 10.57 17.71
C ALA A 112 2.38 11.66 16.71
N VAL A 113 3.23 11.92 15.72
CA VAL A 113 2.96 12.88 14.62
C VAL A 113 1.82 12.40 13.76
N TYR A 114 1.79 11.12 13.38
CA TYR A 114 0.72 10.51 12.59
C TYR A 114 -0.66 10.73 13.23
N GLN A 115 -0.80 10.44 14.53
CA GLN A 115 -2.05 10.62 15.27
C GLN A 115 -2.56 12.07 15.17
N LYS A 116 -1.64 13.02 15.38
CA LYS A 116 -1.96 14.44 15.30
C LYS A 116 -2.33 14.87 13.88
N ALA A 117 -1.54 14.47 12.90
CA ALA A 117 -1.80 14.77 11.49
C ALA A 117 -3.12 14.16 11.01
N LYS A 118 -3.43 12.90 11.39
CA LYS A 118 -4.69 12.21 11.08
C LYS A 118 -5.90 13.01 11.56
N SER A 119 -5.85 13.58 12.76
CA SER A 119 -6.94 14.39 13.31
C SER A 119 -7.12 15.75 12.61
N LEU A 120 -6.03 16.31 12.10
CA LEU A 120 -5.98 17.63 11.47
C LEU A 120 -6.18 17.58 9.94
N ASN A 121 -6.01 16.42 9.31
CA ASN A 121 -6.14 16.26 7.86
C ASN A 121 -7.61 16.47 7.41
N LYS A 122 -7.86 17.57 6.70
CA LYS A 122 -9.19 17.94 6.17
C LYS A 122 -9.24 18.07 4.65
N LYS A 123 -8.08 18.09 3.99
CA LYS A 123 -7.97 18.41 2.56
C LYS A 123 -7.16 17.39 1.77
N GLY A 124 -6.29 16.65 2.42
CA GLY A 124 -5.42 15.66 1.79
C GLY A 124 -6.06 14.27 1.68
N ALA A 125 -5.35 13.34 1.06
CA ALA A 125 -5.70 11.93 1.06
C ALA A 125 -5.84 11.41 2.51
N GLN A 126 -6.85 10.61 2.76
CA GLN A 126 -7.15 10.10 4.10
C GLN A 126 -6.06 9.12 4.56
N PHE A 127 -5.54 9.31 5.76
CA PHE A 127 -4.64 8.33 6.38
C PHE A 127 -5.45 7.14 6.92
N ILE A 128 -5.22 5.95 6.37
CA ILE A 128 -5.97 4.73 6.70
C ILE A 128 -5.17 3.71 7.51
N GLY A 129 -3.95 4.05 7.88
CA GLY A 129 -3.05 3.25 8.70
C GLY A 129 -1.61 3.63 8.46
N LEU A 130 -0.68 2.89 9.06
CA LEU A 130 0.77 3.01 8.88
C LEU A 130 1.34 1.72 8.29
N HIS A 131 2.26 1.86 7.37
CA HIS A 131 3.10 0.79 6.87
C HIS A 131 4.49 0.94 7.48
N LEU A 132 4.95 -0.05 8.23
CA LEU A 132 6.33 -0.09 8.70
C LEU A 132 7.19 -0.81 7.65
N GLU A 133 8.10 -0.09 7.02
CA GLU A 133 9.07 -0.66 6.10
C GLU A 133 10.43 -0.81 6.80
N GLY A 134 10.69 -2.01 7.31
CA GLY A 134 11.85 -2.31 8.16
C GLY A 134 11.55 -2.19 9.67
N PRO A 135 12.57 -2.29 10.52
CA PRO A 135 14.02 -2.41 10.23
C PRO A 135 14.52 -3.84 9.96
N TYR A 136 13.64 -4.80 9.85
CA TYR A 136 13.95 -6.22 9.78
C TYR A 136 14.18 -6.66 8.33
N PHE A 137 15.35 -6.28 7.77
CA PHE A 137 15.68 -6.50 6.35
C PHE A 137 17.03 -7.19 6.16
N SER A 138 17.17 -7.89 5.05
CA SER A 138 18.43 -8.50 4.63
C SER A 138 19.45 -7.41 4.26
N PRO A 139 20.64 -7.40 4.86
CA PRO A 139 21.69 -6.44 4.51
C PRO A 139 22.07 -6.45 3.03
N LYS A 140 21.96 -7.61 2.35
CA LYS A 140 22.25 -7.70 0.92
C LYS A 140 21.19 -7.02 0.04
N GLN A 141 19.97 -6.98 0.49
CA GLN A 141 18.80 -6.45 -0.23
C GLN A 141 18.28 -5.15 0.38
N ARG A 142 19.10 -4.44 1.16
CA ARG A 142 18.70 -3.24 1.88
C ARG A 142 18.22 -2.08 0.99
N GLY A 143 18.65 -2.05 -0.27
CA GLY A 143 18.33 -0.92 -1.14
C GLY A 143 18.78 0.42 -0.55
N ALA A 144 17.86 1.37 -0.43
CA ALA A 144 18.07 2.69 0.15
C ALA A 144 18.00 2.72 1.69
N GLN A 145 17.66 1.61 2.35
CA GLN A 145 17.54 1.56 3.82
C GLN A 145 18.90 1.74 4.50
N ASP A 146 18.93 2.47 5.64
CA ASP A 146 20.18 2.71 6.38
C ASP A 146 20.71 1.40 7.00
N PRO A 147 21.93 0.96 6.61
CA PRO A 147 22.50 -0.29 7.11
C PRO A 147 22.78 -0.27 8.62
N ASN A 148 22.92 0.91 9.24
CA ASN A 148 23.22 1.04 10.66
C ASN A 148 22.02 0.70 11.57
N HIS A 149 20.81 0.72 11.00
CA HIS A 149 19.56 0.46 11.72
C HIS A 149 18.91 -0.87 11.36
N LEU A 150 19.52 -1.67 10.47
CA LEU A 150 19.02 -3.01 10.15
C LEU A 150 19.16 -3.93 11.36
N LYS A 151 18.13 -4.73 11.60
CA LYS A 151 18.02 -5.63 12.75
C LYS A 151 17.40 -6.97 12.34
N THR A 152 17.44 -7.93 13.25
CA THR A 152 16.60 -9.14 13.22
C THR A 152 15.42 -8.94 14.18
N PRO A 153 14.24 -9.52 13.87
CA PRO A 153 13.09 -9.45 14.79
C PRO A 153 13.42 -10.02 16.18
N HIS A 154 13.08 -9.25 17.22
CA HIS A 154 13.19 -9.73 18.60
C HIS A 154 11.86 -9.44 19.34
N PRO A 155 11.30 -10.41 20.09
CA PRO A 155 9.99 -10.28 20.74
C PRO A 155 9.83 -9.03 21.60
N ASP A 156 10.81 -8.67 22.41
CA ASP A 156 10.74 -7.50 23.29
C ASP A 156 10.63 -6.21 22.49
N GLU A 157 11.35 -6.11 21.36
CA GLU A 157 11.33 -4.91 20.52
C GLU A 157 10.01 -4.80 19.75
N TYR A 158 9.64 -5.84 18.98
CA TYR A 158 8.45 -5.72 18.15
C TYR A 158 7.15 -5.65 18.97
N ASN A 159 7.08 -6.27 20.16
CA ASN A 159 5.91 -6.09 21.03
C ASN A 159 5.82 -4.64 21.54
N THR A 160 6.94 -4.01 21.91
CA THR A 160 6.98 -2.59 22.29
C THR A 160 6.47 -1.71 21.17
N ILE A 161 6.86 -1.98 19.92
CA ILE A 161 6.40 -1.24 18.74
C ILE A 161 4.89 -1.44 18.53
N LEU A 162 4.39 -2.67 18.62
CA LEU A 162 2.96 -2.98 18.46
C LEU A 162 2.08 -2.37 19.56
N GLU A 163 2.60 -2.27 20.78
CA GLU A 163 1.90 -1.61 21.89
C GLU A 163 1.84 -0.09 21.72
N ALA A 164 2.84 0.49 21.05
CA ALA A 164 2.94 1.96 20.89
C ALA A 164 1.94 2.52 19.87
N SER A 165 1.44 1.72 18.90
CA SER A 165 0.50 2.21 17.90
C SER A 165 -0.51 1.15 17.47
N GLN A 166 -1.79 1.51 17.47
CA GLN A 166 -2.89 0.70 16.94
C GLN A 166 -3.18 1.02 15.45
N ASP A 167 -2.44 1.93 14.84
CA ASP A 167 -2.63 2.31 13.44
C ASP A 167 -1.73 1.55 12.48
N ILE A 168 -0.86 0.67 12.96
CA ILE A 168 -0.05 -0.20 12.10
C ILE A 168 -0.99 -1.18 11.39
N VAL A 169 -1.04 -1.10 10.05
CA VAL A 169 -1.87 -2.00 9.23
C VAL A 169 -1.03 -2.95 8.40
N ARG A 170 0.27 -2.66 8.26
CA ARG A 170 1.19 -3.45 7.45
C ARG A 170 2.62 -3.32 7.98
N TRP A 171 3.39 -4.41 7.91
CA TRP A 171 4.80 -4.42 8.25
C TRP A 171 5.58 -5.24 7.22
N SER A 172 6.56 -4.62 6.57
CA SER A 172 7.44 -5.26 5.60
C SER A 172 8.69 -5.81 6.26
N ILE A 173 9.00 -7.09 6.01
CA ILE A 173 10.02 -7.88 6.72
C ILE A 173 10.70 -8.82 5.73
N ALA A 174 11.99 -9.09 5.91
CA ALA A 174 12.73 -10.15 5.23
C ALA A 174 12.47 -11.49 5.95
N PRO A 175 11.80 -12.47 5.32
CA PRO A 175 11.29 -13.64 6.00
C PRO A 175 12.37 -14.69 6.36
N GLU A 176 13.55 -14.61 5.75
CA GLU A 176 14.68 -15.47 6.08
C GLU A 176 15.39 -15.11 7.39
N LEU A 177 15.06 -13.96 7.99
CA LEU A 177 15.67 -13.54 9.25
C LEU A 177 15.17 -14.40 10.43
N ALA A 178 16.05 -14.65 11.38
CA ALA A 178 15.67 -15.33 12.63
C ALA A 178 14.57 -14.52 13.35
N GLY A 179 13.49 -15.17 13.77
CA GLY A 179 12.34 -14.54 14.42
C GLY A 179 11.30 -13.93 13.47
N ALA A 180 11.53 -13.96 12.14
CA ALA A 180 10.60 -13.37 11.17
C ALA A 180 9.30 -14.19 11.04
N VAL A 181 9.37 -15.50 11.11
CA VAL A 181 8.19 -16.39 11.06
C VAL A 181 7.29 -16.13 12.27
N GLU A 182 7.84 -16.12 13.47
CA GLU A 182 7.12 -15.82 14.71
C GLU A 182 6.51 -14.43 14.73
N LEU A 183 7.23 -13.44 14.18
CA LEU A 183 6.68 -12.09 14.01
C LEU A 183 5.52 -12.09 13.01
N GLY A 184 5.61 -12.83 11.92
CA GLY A 184 4.51 -12.96 10.94
C GLY A 184 3.24 -13.52 11.57
N GLU A 185 3.35 -14.61 12.33
CA GLU A 185 2.23 -15.18 13.09
C GLU A 185 1.63 -14.17 14.08
N LYS A 186 2.49 -13.43 14.79
CA LYS A 186 2.07 -12.38 15.72
C LYS A 186 1.31 -11.28 15.01
N LEU A 187 1.82 -10.75 13.90
CA LEU A 187 1.18 -9.68 13.10
C LEU A 187 -0.18 -10.14 12.58
N ASN A 188 -0.25 -11.35 12.02
CA ASN A 188 -1.47 -11.93 11.51
C ASN A 188 -2.52 -12.06 12.62
N SER A 189 -2.13 -12.48 13.83
CA SER A 189 -3.03 -12.54 15.00
C SER A 189 -3.55 -11.17 15.45
N CYS A 190 -2.82 -10.10 15.14
CA CYS A 190 -3.20 -8.70 15.40
C CYS A 190 -3.93 -8.05 14.21
N HIS A 191 -4.25 -8.80 13.15
CA HIS A 191 -4.84 -8.29 11.90
C HIS A 191 -3.97 -7.22 11.20
N ILE A 192 -2.66 -7.32 11.35
CA ILE A 192 -1.66 -6.51 10.65
C ILE A 192 -1.10 -7.37 9.52
N LEU A 193 -1.04 -6.86 8.30
CA LEU A 193 -0.53 -7.57 7.13
C LEU A 193 0.99 -7.70 7.21
N PRO A 194 1.56 -8.90 7.46
CA PRO A 194 2.98 -9.11 7.27
C PRO A 194 3.28 -9.20 5.77
N SER A 195 4.25 -8.42 5.29
CA SER A 195 4.63 -8.35 3.89
C SER A 195 6.11 -8.71 3.70
N ILE A 196 6.42 -9.38 2.61
CA ILE A 196 7.80 -9.76 2.26
C ILE A 196 8.46 -8.58 1.53
N ALA A 197 9.63 -8.14 2.01
CA ALA A 197 10.40 -7.06 1.40
C ALA A 197 11.88 -7.15 1.73
N HIS A 198 12.74 -6.51 0.92
CA HIS A 198 14.17 -6.34 1.16
C HIS A 198 14.86 -7.65 1.62
N THR A 199 14.71 -8.69 0.83
CA THR A 199 14.96 -10.08 1.24
C THR A 199 15.83 -10.85 0.25
N ASP A 200 16.72 -11.70 0.77
CA ASP A 200 17.53 -12.65 0.00
C ASP A 200 16.95 -14.10 0.14
N ALA A 201 15.69 -14.21 0.57
CA ALA A 201 15.02 -15.49 0.80
C ALA A 201 14.98 -16.38 -0.45
N ILE A 202 15.06 -17.67 -0.26
CA ILE A 202 14.78 -18.67 -1.29
C ILE A 202 13.31 -19.12 -1.20
N TYR A 203 12.84 -19.81 -2.23
CA TYR A 203 11.44 -20.24 -2.34
C TYR A 203 10.92 -20.95 -1.08
N GLU A 204 11.69 -21.85 -0.51
CA GLU A 204 11.32 -22.62 0.67
C GLU A 204 11.15 -21.74 1.93
N GLU A 205 11.91 -20.66 2.03
CA GLU A 205 11.77 -19.67 3.10
C GLU A 205 10.51 -18.81 2.90
N VAL A 206 10.18 -18.47 1.65
CA VAL A 206 8.93 -17.76 1.31
C VAL A 206 7.71 -18.65 1.59
N VAL A 207 7.76 -19.95 1.29
CA VAL A 207 6.66 -20.88 1.62
C VAL A 207 6.39 -20.91 3.12
N LYS A 208 7.44 -21.02 3.96
CA LYS A 208 7.28 -20.95 5.42
C LYS A 208 6.70 -19.63 5.89
N ALA A 209 7.12 -18.50 5.29
CA ALA A 209 6.55 -17.20 5.60
C ALA A 209 5.07 -17.12 5.21
N TYR A 210 4.70 -17.67 4.03
CA TYR A 210 3.31 -17.73 3.61
C TYR A 210 2.43 -18.49 4.60
N GLU A 211 2.90 -19.63 5.11
CA GLU A 211 2.22 -20.40 6.15
C GLU A 211 2.07 -19.62 7.47
N ALA A 212 2.99 -18.69 7.76
CA ALA A 212 2.95 -17.79 8.91
C ALA A 212 2.10 -16.51 8.67
N GLY A 213 1.47 -16.38 7.48
CA GLY A 213 0.56 -15.29 7.16
C GLY A 213 1.13 -14.18 6.27
N TYR A 214 2.35 -14.30 5.75
CA TYR A 214 2.91 -13.37 4.77
C TYR A 214 2.25 -13.59 3.39
N THR A 215 1.15 -12.93 3.14
CA THR A 215 0.36 -13.10 1.91
C THR A 215 0.59 -11.99 0.88
N HIS A 216 1.58 -11.13 1.12
CA HIS A 216 1.86 -9.98 0.28
C HIS A 216 3.36 -9.77 0.06
N ILE A 217 3.74 -9.39 -1.15
CA ILE A 217 5.11 -9.03 -1.52
C ILE A 217 5.15 -7.55 -1.89
N THR A 218 5.96 -6.81 -1.15
CA THR A 218 6.21 -5.38 -1.33
C THR A 218 7.06 -5.16 -2.58
N HIS A 219 6.74 -4.18 -3.41
CA HIS A 219 7.50 -3.71 -4.59
C HIS A 219 8.26 -4.81 -5.34
N LEU A 220 7.50 -5.78 -5.87
CA LEU A 220 8.03 -6.94 -6.61
C LEU A 220 9.14 -6.54 -7.60
N TYR A 221 10.22 -7.30 -7.65
CA TYR A 221 11.50 -7.09 -8.34
C TYR A 221 12.46 -6.11 -7.68
N SER A 222 12.02 -5.25 -6.77
CA SER A 222 12.90 -4.30 -6.09
C SER A 222 13.45 -4.89 -4.80
N ALA A 223 14.77 -4.86 -4.63
CA ALA A 223 15.46 -5.32 -3.40
C ALA A 223 15.01 -6.72 -2.93
N MET A 224 14.98 -7.69 -3.84
CA MET A 224 14.62 -9.08 -3.50
C MET A 224 15.34 -10.10 -4.39
N SER A 225 15.39 -11.33 -3.92
CA SER A 225 15.98 -12.45 -4.62
C SER A 225 15.15 -12.89 -5.82
N THR A 226 15.83 -13.33 -6.85
CA THR A 226 15.32 -14.11 -7.98
C THR A 226 16.14 -15.38 -8.11
N ILE A 227 16.10 -16.08 -9.23
CA ILE A 227 16.85 -17.31 -9.45
C ILE A 227 18.33 -17.11 -9.13
N THR A 228 18.81 -17.78 -8.10
CA THR A 228 20.21 -17.75 -7.66
C THR A 228 20.93 -19.07 -7.96
N ARG A 229 22.25 -19.05 -7.88
CA ARG A 229 23.07 -20.24 -8.01
C ARG A 229 23.96 -20.40 -6.77
N ARG A 230 23.78 -21.52 -6.03
CA ARG A 230 24.61 -21.89 -4.89
C ARG A 230 25.18 -23.28 -5.14
N ASN A 231 26.52 -23.45 -5.07
CA ASN A 231 27.18 -24.74 -5.26
C ASN A 231 26.72 -25.52 -6.51
N ALA A 232 26.63 -24.84 -7.66
CA ALA A 232 26.13 -25.33 -8.94
C ALA A 232 24.62 -25.63 -9.03
N TYR A 233 23.87 -25.63 -7.95
CA TYR A 233 22.41 -25.79 -7.94
C TYR A 233 21.70 -24.46 -8.16
N ARG A 234 20.50 -24.51 -8.77
CA ARG A 234 19.60 -23.38 -8.90
C ARG A 234 18.63 -23.35 -7.73
N TYR A 235 18.35 -22.15 -7.23
CA TYR A 235 17.33 -21.88 -6.22
C TYR A 235 16.40 -20.82 -6.78
N ALA A 236 15.10 -21.03 -6.69
CA ALA A 236 14.10 -20.02 -6.92
C ALA A 236 14.13 -19.02 -5.75
N GLY A 237 13.83 -17.76 -6.04
CA GLY A 237 13.78 -16.70 -5.04
C GLY A 237 12.35 -16.22 -4.79
N VAL A 238 12.24 -15.01 -4.24
CA VAL A 238 10.97 -14.38 -3.91
C VAL A 238 10.15 -14.07 -5.18
N VAL A 239 10.82 -13.66 -6.25
CA VAL A 239 10.12 -13.35 -7.53
C VAL A 239 9.42 -14.59 -8.07
N GLU A 240 10.08 -15.74 -8.07
CA GLU A 240 9.48 -16.99 -8.51
C GLU A 240 8.37 -17.46 -7.56
N ALA A 241 8.56 -17.28 -6.26
CA ALA A 241 7.55 -17.60 -5.26
C ALA A 241 6.27 -16.75 -5.45
N ALA A 242 6.42 -15.47 -5.81
CA ALA A 242 5.29 -14.59 -6.11
C ALA A 242 4.34 -15.13 -7.19
N TYR A 243 4.90 -15.84 -8.18
CA TYR A 243 4.12 -16.42 -9.29
C TYR A 243 3.67 -17.86 -9.05
N LEU A 244 4.25 -18.57 -8.08
CA LEU A 244 4.00 -19.98 -7.84
C LEU A 244 3.08 -20.26 -6.65
N ILE A 245 2.98 -19.32 -5.71
CA ILE A 245 2.14 -19.48 -4.51
C ILE A 245 0.76 -18.87 -4.80
N ASP A 246 -0.24 -19.73 -4.93
CA ASP A 246 -1.63 -19.30 -5.08
C ASP A 246 -2.07 -18.47 -3.85
N GLY A 247 -2.70 -17.34 -4.11
CA GLY A 247 -3.13 -16.41 -3.06
C GLY A 247 -2.07 -15.41 -2.59
N MET A 248 -0.82 -15.48 -3.08
CA MET A 248 0.17 -14.43 -2.88
C MET A 248 -0.22 -13.19 -3.69
N THR A 249 -0.29 -12.05 -3.05
CA THR A 249 -0.50 -10.75 -3.70
C THR A 249 0.81 -10.00 -3.83
N VAL A 250 0.91 -9.12 -4.82
CA VAL A 250 2.12 -8.32 -5.07
C VAL A 250 1.76 -6.87 -5.32
N GLU A 251 2.63 -5.97 -4.95
CA GLU A 251 2.64 -4.59 -5.44
C GLU A 251 3.84 -4.35 -6.34
N ILE A 252 3.74 -3.38 -7.23
CA ILE A 252 4.81 -2.95 -8.12
C ILE A 252 4.94 -1.44 -8.11
N ILE A 253 6.16 -0.94 -8.30
CA ILE A 253 6.41 0.48 -8.55
C ILE A 253 6.29 0.70 -10.05
N ALA A 254 5.16 1.23 -10.50
CA ALA A 254 4.80 1.32 -11.92
C ALA A 254 5.21 2.65 -12.58
N ASP A 255 6.26 3.29 -12.09
CA ASP A 255 6.75 4.59 -12.59
C ASP A 255 7.53 4.52 -13.92
N GLY A 256 7.78 3.30 -14.41
CA GLY A 256 8.57 3.07 -15.63
C GLY A 256 10.07 3.22 -15.45
N ILE A 257 10.55 3.53 -14.24
CA ILE A 257 11.96 3.70 -13.85
C ILE A 257 12.39 2.51 -13.00
N HIS A 258 11.71 2.22 -11.87
CA HIS A 258 11.98 1.05 -11.05
C HIS A 258 11.69 -0.24 -11.81
N LEU A 259 10.53 -0.31 -12.48
CA LEU A 259 10.23 -1.40 -13.40
C LEU A 259 10.15 -0.85 -14.84
N PRO A 260 11.09 -1.23 -15.72
CA PRO A 260 11.01 -0.86 -17.13
C PRO A 260 9.79 -1.54 -17.78
N LYS A 261 9.29 -0.91 -18.85
CA LYS A 261 8.09 -1.36 -19.58
C LYS A 261 8.01 -2.88 -19.84
N PRO A 262 9.08 -3.60 -20.24
CA PRO A 262 9.02 -5.04 -20.44
C PRO A 262 8.67 -5.82 -19.16
N LEU A 263 9.18 -5.40 -18.00
CA LEU A 263 8.84 -6.04 -16.71
C LEU A 263 7.41 -5.73 -16.28
N LEU A 264 6.93 -4.49 -16.48
CA LEU A 264 5.51 -4.16 -16.25
C LEU A 264 4.59 -5.05 -17.09
N GLN A 265 4.93 -5.22 -18.39
CA GLN A 265 4.18 -6.11 -19.29
C GLN A 265 4.25 -7.59 -18.86
N PHE A 266 5.40 -8.01 -18.32
CA PHE A 266 5.58 -9.38 -17.85
C PHE A 266 4.73 -9.66 -16.59
N VAL A 267 4.76 -8.76 -15.61
CA VAL A 267 3.89 -8.85 -14.41
C VAL A 267 2.43 -8.90 -14.82
N TYR A 268 1.99 -7.96 -15.67
CA TYR A 268 0.60 -7.93 -16.15
C TYR A 268 0.20 -9.23 -16.83
N LYS A 269 1.04 -9.74 -17.72
CA LYS A 269 0.77 -10.98 -18.46
C LYS A 269 0.65 -12.19 -17.54
N LEU A 270 1.51 -12.30 -16.54
CA LEU A 270 1.49 -13.43 -15.60
C LEU A 270 0.34 -13.29 -14.59
N SER A 271 0.03 -12.10 -14.11
CA SER A 271 -1.09 -11.88 -13.20
C SER A 271 -2.45 -12.21 -13.82
N LEU A 272 -2.62 -12.00 -15.12
CA LEU A 272 -3.87 -12.34 -15.83
C LEU A 272 -4.14 -13.84 -15.91
N ILE A 273 -3.15 -14.70 -15.73
CA ILE A 273 -3.34 -16.16 -15.71
C ILE A 273 -4.10 -16.60 -14.45
N HIS A 274 -4.05 -15.79 -13.40
CA HIS A 274 -4.67 -16.06 -12.09
C HIS A 274 -5.88 -15.16 -11.80
N ILE A 275 -6.20 -14.23 -12.69
CA ILE A 275 -7.45 -13.46 -12.58
C ILE A 275 -8.56 -14.38 -13.10
N SER A 276 -9.30 -15.00 -12.16
CA SER A 276 -10.64 -15.49 -12.47
C SER A 276 -11.46 -14.30 -12.97
N GLU A 277 -12.08 -14.43 -14.13
CA GLU A 277 -13.02 -13.45 -14.66
C GLU A 277 -13.93 -12.95 -13.54
N PRO A 278 -14.15 -11.63 -13.42
CA PRO A 278 -15.10 -11.12 -12.45
C PRO A 278 -16.47 -11.71 -12.80
N THR A 279 -16.96 -12.57 -11.93
CA THR A 279 -18.31 -13.14 -12.00
C THR A 279 -19.35 -12.10 -11.66
#